data_6871db84346da2d3ae7351822baab232
#
_entry.id   6871db84346da2d3ae7351822baab232
#
_cell.length_a   1.000
_cell.length_b   1.000
_cell.length_c   1.000
_cell.angle_alpha   90.00
_cell.angle_beta   90.00
_cell.angle_gamma   90.00
#
_symmetry.space_group_name_H-M   'P 1'
#
loop_
_entity.id
_entity.type
_entity.pdbx_description
1 polymer ?
#
loop_
_entity_poly.entity_id
_entity_poly.type
_entity_poly.pdbx_seq_one_letter_code
_entity_poly.pdbx_strand_id
1 'polypeptide(L)'
;MAVKKTARVKRTPASARAANKTKKKQLKSKRAAVTPERRKSERETLRLRSVSPIFTVTDLERSLRFYTDVLGFIVGERYTGSDGVLQGVMLKAGVSELGLSQDDWMKGRDRQRGVAVRIWCTTVQDIDALAKRIKARGHALTQEPKDESFGGRSLALDDPDGFHLSIHKPA
;
A
#
# COMPACT_ATOMS: atom_id res chain seq x y z
N MET A 1 72.08 -33.42 18.00
CA MET A 1 70.70 -32.90 18.15
C MET A 1 69.83 -33.46 17.05
N ALA A 2 68.87 -34.29 17.38
CA ALA A 2 68.09 -35.09 16.41
C ALA A 2 66.76 -34.34 16.08
N VAL A 3 66.54 -34.13 14.77
CA VAL A 3 65.30 -33.56 14.26
C VAL A 3 64.37 -34.71 13.88
N LYS A 4 63.21 -34.79 14.55
CA LYS A 4 62.14 -35.75 14.25
C LYS A 4 61.33 -35.25 13.06
N LYS A 5 61.29 -36.01 11.96
CA LYS A 5 60.38 -35.84 10.83
C LYS A 5 59.02 -36.41 11.17
N THR A 6 57.99 -35.61 11.14
CA THR A 6 56.59 -36.05 11.21
C THR A 6 56.05 -36.39 9.82
N ALA A 7 55.54 -37.62 9.68
CA ALA A 7 55.01 -38.16 8.43
C ALA A 7 53.59 -37.58 8.17
N ARG A 8 53.39 -37.02 6.97
CA ARG A 8 52.10 -36.48 6.48
C ARG A 8 51.31 -37.64 5.80
N VAL A 9 50.25 -38.08 6.44
CA VAL A 9 49.33 -39.07 5.84
C VAL A 9 48.49 -38.39 4.75
N LYS A 10 48.66 -38.86 3.50
CA LYS A 10 47.81 -38.45 2.37
C LYS A 10 46.48 -39.19 2.42
N ARG A 11 45.38 -38.46 2.64
CA ARG A 11 44.01 -38.98 2.48
C ARG A 11 43.62 -38.96 1.02
N THR A 12 43.22 -40.12 0.49
CA THR A 12 42.74 -40.32 -0.89
C THR A 12 41.33 -39.77 -1.10
N PRO A 13 41.00 -39.23 -2.30
CA PRO A 13 39.73 -38.52 -2.56
C PRO A 13 38.48 -39.42 -2.76
N ALA A 14 38.58 -40.73 -2.51
CA ALA A 14 37.49 -41.67 -2.79
C ALA A 14 36.38 -41.67 -1.70
N SER A 15 36.67 -41.31 -0.44
CA SER A 15 35.70 -41.38 0.66
C SER A 15 34.72 -40.19 0.70
N ALA A 16 35.06 -39.05 0.08
CA ALA A 16 34.21 -37.86 0.07
C ALA A 16 33.01 -37.93 -0.92
N ARG A 17 33.11 -38.84 -1.92
CA ARG A 17 32.08 -38.97 -2.97
C ARG A 17 30.88 -39.84 -2.56
N ALA A 18 31.03 -40.73 -1.61
CA ALA A 18 29.98 -41.62 -1.13
C ALA A 18 29.06 -40.92 -0.13
N ALA A 19 29.60 -40.07 0.75
CA ALA A 19 28.79 -39.31 1.75
C ALA A 19 27.85 -38.25 1.13
N ASN A 20 28.21 -37.73 -0.04
CA ASN A 20 27.40 -36.68 -0.69
C ASN A 20 26.22 -37.23 -1.52
N LYS A 21 26.27 -38.54 -1.93
CA LYS A 21 25.14 -39.18 -2.62
C LYS A 21 24.01 -39.56 -1.67
N THR A 22 24.32 -39.91 -0.43
CA THR A 22 23.32 -40.33 0.58
C THR A 22 22.55 -39.13 1.13
N LYS A 23 23.20 -37.96 1.34
CA LYS A 23 22.52 -36.73 1.74
C LYS A 23 21.59 -36.18 0.65
N LYS A 24 21.91 -36.33 -0.61
CA LYS A 24 21.05 -35.87 -1.73
C LYS A 24 19.81 -36.73 -1.93
N LYS A 25 19.83 -38.01 -1.49
CA LYS A 25 18.68 -38.91 -1.58
C LYS A 25 17.69 -38.70 -0.43
N GLN A 26 18.16 -38.27 0.76
CA GLN A 26 17.28 -37.95 1.91
C GLN A 26 16.58 -36.57 1.81
N LEU A 27 17.16 -35.62 1.08
CA LEU A 27 16.48 -34.32 0.86
C LEU A 27 15.36 -34.38 -0.19
N LYS A 28 15.34 -35.43 -1.07
CA LYS A 28 14.26 -35.59 -2.04
C LYS A 28 13.00 -36.26 -1.52
N SER A 29 13.03 -36.88 -0.33
CA SER A 29 11.88 -37.62 0.22
C SER A 29 10.98 -36.78 1.15
N LYS A 30 11.29 -35.49 1.41
CA LYS A 30 10.48 -34.60 2.28
C LYS A 30 9.77 -33.46 1.55
N ARG A 31 9.71 -33.49 0.21
CA ARG A 31 8.67 -32.72 -0.48
C ARG A 31 7.39 -33.53 -0.38
N ALA A 32 6.62 -33.31 0.69
CA ALA A 32 5.24 -33.76 0.75
C ALA A 32 4.58 -33.33 -0.56
N ALA A 33 4.17 -34.30 -1.37
CA ALA A 33 3.35 -34.06 -2.53
C ALA A 33 2.08 -33.37 -2.01
N VAL A 34 1.92 -32.08 -2.34
CA VAL A 34 0.66 -31.38 -2.15
C VAL A 34 -0.34 -32.07 -3.04
N THR A 35 -1.21 -32.84 -2.43
CA THR A 35 -2.23 -33.66 -3.11
C THR A 35 -3.06 -32.76 -4.01
N PRO A 36 -3.32 -33.12 -5.27
CA PRO A 36 -4.11 -32.31 -6.23
C PRO A 36 -5.54 -32.01 -5.79
N GLU A 37 -6.07 -32.77 -4.83
CA GLU A 37 -7.44 -32.60 -4.35
C GLU A 37 -7.73 -31.31 -3.59
N ARG A 38 -6.72 -30.70 -2.95
CA ARG A 38 -6.91 -29.45 -2.23
C ARG A 38 -7.10 -28.22 -3.14
N ARG A 39 -6.80 -28.34 -4.43
CA ARG A 39 -7.00 -27.25 -5.41
C ARG A 39 -8.41 -27.18 -6.00
N LYS A 40 -9.24 -28.22 -5.84
CA LYS A 40 -10.59 -28.28 -6.43
C LYS A 40 -11.68 -27.61 -5.61
N SER A 41 -11.43 -27.18 -4.38
CA SER A 41 -12.44 -26.57 -3.50
C SER A 41 -12.32 -25.06 -3.31
N GLU A 42 -11.26 -24.43 -3.82
CA GLU A 42 -11.17 -22.98 -3.76
C GLU A 42 -12.11 -22.38 -4.81
N ARG A 43 -13.15 -21.69 -4.34
CA ARG A 43 -14.05 -20.91 -5.20
C ARG A 43 -13.20 -19.94 -6.02
N GLU A 44 -13.44 -19.88 -7.32
CA GLU A 44 -12.84 -18.85 -8.15
C GLU A 44 -13.30 -17.47 -7.65
N THR A 45 -12.33 -16.66 -7.19
CA THR A 45 -12.59 -15.32 -6.69
C THR A 45 -12.09 -14.29 -7.71
N LEU A 46 -12.72 -13.12 -7.72
CA LEU A 46 -12.23 -11.99 -8.51
C LEU A 46 -10.78 -11.66 -8.12
N ARG A 47 -9.89 -11.64 -9.12
CA ARG A 47 -8.46 -11.33 -8.93
C ARG A 47 -8.19 -9.90 -9.36
N LEU A 48 -8.11 -9.00 -8.41
CA LEU A 48 -7.77 -7.59 -8.64
C LEU A 48 -6.26 -7.37 -8.49
N ARG A 49 -5.71 -6.46 -9.27
CA ARG A 49 -4.35 -5.93 -9.10
C ARG A 49 -4.34 -4.71 -8.19
N SER A 50 -5.37 -3.89 -8.27
CA SER A 50 -5.55 -2.69 -7.44
C SER A 50 -7.02 -2.34 -7.33
N VAL A 51 -7.33 -1.52 -6.34
CA VAL A 51 -8.61 -0.81 -6.22
C VAL A 51 -8.26 0.64 -5.98
N SER A 52 -8.75 1.53 -6.85
CA SER A 52 -8.55 2.97 -6.72
C SER A 52 -9.91 3.63 -6.59
N PRO A 53 -10.21 4.29 -5.46
CA PRO A 53 -11.44 5.07 -5.33
C PRO A 53 -11.40 6.28 -6.27
N ILE A 54 -12.56 6.66 -6.81
CA ILE A 54 -12.71 7.87 -7.62
C ILE A 54 -13.77 8.74 -6.95
N PHE A 55 -13.38 9.97 -6.56
CA PHE A 55 -14.26 10.95 -5.98
C PHE A 55 -14.78 11.91 -7.04
N THR A 56 -16.10 12.06 -7.11
CA THR A 56 -16.72 13.12 -7.91
C THR A 56 -16.78 14.38 -7.06
N VAL A 57 -16.03 15.40 -7.47
CA VAL A 57 -15.83 16.64 -6.71
C VAL A 57 -16.53 17.83 -7.37
N THR A 58 -16.92 18.81 -6.58
CA THR A 58 -17.60 20.02 -7.07
C THR A 58 -16.68 20.97 -7.82
N ASP A 59 -15.41 21.02 -7.39
CA ASP A 59 -14.36 21.86 -7.97
C ASP A 59 -13.07 21.05 -7.99
N LEU A 60 -12.73 20.55 -9.19
CA LEU A 60 -11.59 19.68 -9.39
C LEU A 60 -10.26 20.35 -9.03
N GLU A 61 -10.11 21.64 -9.33
CA GLU A 61 -8.85 22.35 -9.02
C GLU A 61 -8.69 22.59 -7.53
N ARG A 62 -9.78 22.92 -6.82
CA ARG A 62 -9.78 23.07 -5.35
C ARG A 62 -9.39 21.75 -4.68
N SER A 63 -10.00 20.66 -5.10
CA SER A 63 -9.70 19.33 -4.56
C SER A 63 -8.29 18.88 -4.94
N LEU A 64 -7.85 19.15 -6.16
CA LEU A 64 -6.48 18.86 -6.60
C LEU A 64 -5.46 19.56 -5.68
N ARG A 65 -5.62 20.88 -5.42
CA ARG A 65 -4.75 21.62 -4.49
C ARG A 65 -4.76 21.04 -3.08
N PHE A 66 -5.92 20.63 -2.59
CA PHE A 66 -6.00 19.99 -1.27
C PHE A 66 -5.16 18.70 -1.21
N TYR A 67 -5.33 17.81 -2.17
CA TYR A 67 -4.58 16.55 -2.15
C TYR A 67 -3.09 16.75 -2.41
N THR A 68 -2.69 17.67 -3.28
CA THR A 68 -1.27 17.90 -3.59
C THR A 68 -0.57 18.73 -2.53
N ASP A 69 -1.12 19.88 -2.18
CA ASP A 69 -0.42 20.86 -1.36
C ASP A 69 -0.54 20.54 0.14
N VAL A 70 -1.69 20.02 0.58
CA VAL A 70 -1.93 19.71 2.00
C VAL A 70 -1.48 18.29 2.34
N LEU A 71 -1.92 17.31 1.56
CA LEU A 71 -1.65 15.90 1.84
C LEU A 71 -0.37 15.38 1.18
N GLY A 72 0.11 16.03 0.11
CA GLY A 72 1.36 15.71 -0.57
C GLY A 72 1.22 14.56 -1.58
N PHE A 73 0.03 14.40 -2.16
CA PHE A 73 -0.15 13.49 -3.29
C PHE A 73 0.56 14.02 -4.54
N ILE A 74 0.97 13.12 -5.39
CA ILE A 74 1.60 13.43 -6.68
C ILE A 74 0.57 13.28 -7.79
N VAL A 75 0.53 14.25 -8.71
CA VAL A 75 -0.35 14.19 -9.88
C VAL A 75 0.14 13.11 -10.84
N GLY A 76 -0.74 12.19 -11.18
CA GLY A 76 -0.54 11.15 -12.19
C GLY A 76 -1.18 11.53 -13.54
N GLU A 77 -2.03 10.64 -14.06
CA GLU A 77 -2.73 10.87 -15.33
C GLU A 77 -3.77 11.96 -15.21
N ARG A 78 -3.89 12.75 -16.29
CA ARG A 78 -4.89 13.82 -16.44
C ARG A 78 -5.84 13.45 -17.55
N TYR A 79 -7.13 13.64 -17.33
CA TYR A 79 -8.19 13.36 -18.29
C TYR A 79 -8.87 14.66 -18.67
N THR A 80 -8.74 15.04 -19.94
CA THR A 80 -9.35 16.23 -20.51
C THR A 80 -10.52 15.86 -21.42
N GLY A 81 -11.55 16.69 -21.43
CA GLY A 81 -12.65 16.57 -22.38
C GLY A 81 -12.24 16.95 -23.80
N SER A 82 -13.16 16.78 -24.74
CA SER A 82 -12.97 17.19 -26.14
C SER A 82 -12.76 18.71 -26.32
N ASP A 83 -13.18 19.49 -25.34
CA ASP A 83 -13.01 20.95 -25.22
C ASP A 83 -11.66 21.36 -24.62
N GLY A 84 -10.80 20.39 -24.28
CA GLY A 84 -9.51 20.63 -23.64
C GLY A 84 -9.57 20.96 -22.15
N VAL A 85 -10.77 20.96 -21.54
CA VAL A 85 -10.96 21.23 -20.12
C VAL A 85 -10.62 19.98 -19.30
N LEU A 86 -9.90 20.15 -18.19
CA LEU A 86 -9.57 19.08 -17.27
C LEU A 86 -10.84 18.55 -16.58
N GLN A 87 -11.14 17.29 -16.78
CA GLN A 87 -12.34 16.62 -16.21
C GLN A 87 -12.02 15.61 -15.13
N GLY A 88 -10.77 15.17 -15.03
CA GLY A 88 -10.36 14.22 -14.02
C GLY A 88 -8.85 14.10 -13.91
N VAL A 89 -8.42 13.53 -12.79
CA VAL A 89 -7.00 13.30 -12.52
C VAL A 89 -6.83 12.07 -11.63
N MET A 90 -5.81 11.28 -11.90
CA MET A 90 -5.33 10.26 -10.95
C MET A 90 -4.22 10.86 -10.09
N LEU A 91 -4.31 10.64 -8.81
CA LEU A 91 -3.34 11.07 -7.80
C LEU A 91 -2.65 9.86 -7.21
N LYS A 92 -1.38 9.99 -6.86
CA LYS A 92 -0.55 8.92 -6.28
C LYS A 92 -0.03 9.31 -4.92
N ALA A 93 -0.10 8.37 -3.98
CA ALA A 93 0.52 8.46 -2.66
C ALA A 93 1.19 7.12 -2.33
N GLY A 94 2.52 7.04 -2.50
CA GLY A 94 3.24 5.77 -2.45
C GLY A 94 2.76 4.82 -3.55
N VAL A 95 2.27 3.64 -3.14
CA VAL A 95 1.71 2.62 -4.05
C VAL A 95 0.20 2.76 -4.28
N SER A 96 -0.45 3.69 -3.56
CA SER A 96 -1.90 3.89 -3.62
C SER A 96 -2.26 4.98 -4.63
N GLU A 97 -3.43 4.83 -5.24
CA GLU A 97 -3.98 5.78 -6.20
C GLU A 97 -5.38 6.22 -5.77
N LEU A 98 -5.70 7.47 -6.06
CA LEU A 98 -7.00 8.10 -5.85
C LEU A 98 -7.36 8.91 -7.09
N GLY A 99 -8.54 8.70 -7.65
CA GLY A 99 -9.07 9.51 -8.75
C GLY A 99 -9.92 10.68 -8.25
N LEU A 100 -9.80 11.81 -8.91
CA LEU A 100 -10.75 12.92 -8.81
C LEU A 100 -11.42 13.12 -10.17
N SER A 101 -12.73 13.32 -10.17
CA SER A 101 -13.53 13.60 -11.36
C SER A 101 -14.39 14.83 -11.13
N GLN A 102 -14.36 15.77 -12.06
CA GLN A 102 -15.27 16.93 -12.02
C GLN A 102 -16.73 16.47 -12.11
N ASP A 103 -17.57 17.03 -11.25
CA ASP A 103 -19.01 16.77 -11.31
C ASP A 103 -19.63 17.43 -12.54
N ASP A 104 -20.39 16.67 -13.31
CA ASP A 104 -21.17 17.10 -14.47
C ASP A 104 -22.55 17.68 -14.11
N TRP A 105 -22.89 17.65 -12.82
CA TRP A 105 -24.16 18.12 -12.25
C TRP A 105 -25.42 17.39 -12.72
N MET A 106 -25.30 16.33 -13.47
CA MET A 106 -26.47 15.56 -13.96
C MET A 106 -27.33 15.00 -12.84
N LYS A 107 -26.74 14.77 -11.66
CA LYS A 107 -27.44 14.28 -10.45
C LYS A 107 -27.87 15.40 -9.48
N GLY A 108 -27.90 16.65 -9.93
CA GLY A 108 -28.26 17.81 -9.13
C GLY A 108 -27.07 18.43 -8.37
N ARG A 109 -27.22 19.71 -8.00
CA ARG A 109 -26.18 20.49 -7.33
C ARG A 109 -26.19 20.33 -5.79
N ASP A 110 -27.34 20.05 -5.21
CA ASP A 110 -27.57 20.05 -3.77
C ASP A 110 -27.30 18.71 -3.07
N ARG A 111 -26.74 17.75 -3.79
CA ARG A 111 -26.42 16.43 -3.22
C ARG A 111 -25.23 16.52 -2.25
N GLN A 112 -25.38 15.87 -1.11
CA GLN A 112 -24.27 15.67 -0.18
C GLN A 112 -23.29 14.61 -0.75
N ARG A 113 -22.00 14.94 -0.76
CA ARG A 113 -20.93 14.02 -1.14
C ARG A 113 -20.26 13.44 0.10
N GLY A 114 -19.53 12.36 -0.06
CA GLY A 114 -18.78 11.73 1.03
C GLY A 114 -19.61 11.03 2.11
N VAL A 115 -20.96 11.09 2.02
CA VAL A 115 -21.86 10.50 3.03
C VAL A 115 -21.66 8.99 3.09
N ALA A 116 -21.43 8.49 4.31
CA ALA A 116 -21.19 7.05 4.60
C ALA A 116 -19.97 6.44 3.88
N VAL A 117 -19.07 7.26 3.34
CA VAL A 117 -17.80 6.82 2.74
C VAL A 117 -16.66 7.24 3.63
N ARG A 118 -15.84 6.28 4.03
CA ARG A 118 -14.58 6.51 4.74
C ARG A 118 -13.44 5.87 3.98
N ILE A 119 -12.38 6.63 3.75
CA ILE A 119 -11.13 6.11 3.20
C ILE A 119 -10.16 5.89 4.37
N TRP A 120 -9.76 4.64 4.55
CA TRP A 120 -8.74 4.29 5.52
C TRP A 120 -7.38 4.26 4.86
N CYS A 121 -6.50 5.16 5.28
CA CYS A 121 -5.14 5.31 4.75
C CYS A 121 -4.15 4.82 5.79
N THR A 122 -3.28 3.88 5.42
CA THR A 122 -2.19 3.44 6.29
C THR A 122 -0.89 4.10 5.85
N THR A 123 -0.13 4.65 6.80
CA THR A 123 1.13 5.35 6.54
C THR A 123 2.22 4.93 7.53
N VAL A 124 3.47 5.13 7.13
CA VAL A 124 4.64 5.00 8.03
C VAL A 124 5.08 6.37 8.60
N GLN A 125 4.45 7.46 8.15
CA GLN A 125 4.79 8.82 8.57
C GLN A 125 4.35 9.08 10.01
N ASP A 126 5.00 10.04 10.65
CA ASP A 126 4.62 10.53 11.98
C ASP A 126 3.29 11.27 11.91
N ILE A 127 2.31 10.82 12.69
CA ILE A 127 0.94 11.35 12.67
C ILE A 127 0.87 12.76 13.26
N ASP A 128 1.64 13.06 14.30
CA ASP A 128 1.65 14.40 14.90
C ASP A 128 2.31 15.43 13.97
N ALA A 129 3.39 15.04 13.30
CA ALA A 129 4.03 15.88 12.29
C ALA A 129 3.10 16.12 11.08
N LEU A 130 2.37 15.10 10.66
CA LEU A 130 1.37 15.22 9.60
C LEU A 130 0.24 16.17 10.00
N ALA A 131 -0.30 16.04 11.22
CA ALA A 131 -1.31 16.93 11.77
C ALA A 131 -0.85 18.39 11.79
N LYS A 132 0.36 18.66 12.26
CA LYS A 132 0.97 20.00 12.26
C LYS A 132 1.04 20.59 10.85
N ARG A 133 1.48 19.78 9.87
CA ARG A 133 1.58 20.19 8.46
C ARG A 133 0.21 20.54 7.88
N ILE A 134 -0.82 19.73 8.11
CA ILE A 134 -2.17 19.95 7.62
C ILE A 134 -2.73 21.26 8.21
N LYS A 135 -2.60 21.47 9.52
CA LYS A 135 -3.05 22.70 10.20
C LYS A 135 -2.30 23.94 9.73
N ALA A 136 -0.99 23.84 9.52
CA ALA A 136 -0.18 24.94 8.99
C ALA A 136 -0.60 25.35 7.56
N ARG A 137 -1.28 24.48 6.82
CA ARG A 137 -1.90 24.76 5.52
C ARG A 137 -3.33 25.26 5.62
N GLY A 138 -3.81 25.56 6.84
CA GLY A 138 -5.15 26.12 7.09
C GLY A 138 -6.30 25.13 7.06
N HIS A 139 -6.01 23.80 7.13
CA HIS A 139 -7.05 22.79 7.15
C HIS A 139 -7.29 22.23 8.56
N ALA A 140 -8.57 22.08 8.91
CA ALA A 140 -8.98 21.50 10.18
C ALA A 140 -8.92 19.97 10.13
N LEU A 141 -8.69 19.35 11.30
CA LEU A 141 -8.85 17.93 11.50
C LEU A 141 -10.25 17.66 12.08
N THR A 142 -10.90 16.60 11.65
CA THR A 142 -12.14 16.09 12.28
C THR A 142 -11.82 15.21 13.48
N GLN A 143 -10.61 14.65 13.53
CA GLN A 143 -10.07 13.95 14.68
C GLN A 143 -8.60 14.32 14.86
N GLU A 144 -8.26 14.84 16.04
CA GLU A 144 -6.88 15.09 16.44
C GLU A 144 -6.09 13.78 16.58
N PRO A 145 -4.74 13.84 16.48
CA PRO A 145 -3.90 12.69 16.70
C PRO A 145 -4.21 11.97 18.01
N LYS A 146 -4.58 10.69 17.93
CA LYS A 146 -4.85 9.86 19.10
C LYS A 146 -4.31 8.45 18.91
N ASP A 147 -4.03 7.77 20.01
CA ASP A 147 -3.69 6.36 20.00
C ASP A 147 -4.96 5.52 19.87
N GLU A 148 -4.89 4.50 19.02
CA GLU A 148 -6.02 3.61 18.78
C GLU A 148 -5.97 2.37 19.69
N SER A 149 -7.13 1.92 20.14
CA SER A 149 -7.23 0.75 21.03
C SER A 149 -6.73 -0.56 20.41
N PHE A 150 -6.70 -0.61 19.09
CA PHE A 150 -6.17 -1.76 18.31
C PHE A 150 -4.69 -1.60 17.93
N GLY A 151 -4.01 -0.58 18.46
CA GLY A 151 -2.60 -0.25 18.23
C GLY A 151 -2.37 0.81 17.17
N GLY A 152 -1.25 1.53 17.33
CA GLY A 152 -0.88 2.63 16.46
C GLY A 152 -1.57 3.95 16.78
N ARG A 153 -1.34 4.95 15.93
CA ARG A 153 -1.80 6.33 16.11
C ARG A 153 -2.51 6.82 14.84
N SER A 154 -3.59 7.57 14.99
CA SER A 154 -4.39 8.05 13.86
C SER A 154 -4.81 9.50 14.00
N LEU A 155 -5.15 10.11 12.87
CA LEU A 155 -5.89 11.36 12.74
C LEU A 155 -6.98 11.21 11.68
N ALA A 156 -7.95 12.13 11.64
CA ALA A 156 -8.91 12.18 10.55
C ALA A 156 -9.19 13.64 10.12
N LEU A 157 -9.56 13.76 8.84
CA LEU A 157 -9.97 15.03 8.24
C LEU A 157 -10.94 14.76 7.08
N ASP A 158 -11.67 15.79 6.69
CA ASP A 158 -12.51 15.77 5.51
C ASP A 158 -11.86 16.56 4.38
N ASP A 159 -12.05 16.09 3.16
CA ASP A 159 -11.67 16.83 1.97
C ASP A 159 -12.66 18.00 1.72
N PRO A 160 -12.39 18.89 0.73
CA PRO A 160 -13.27 20.02 0.45
C PRO A 160 -14.72 19.67 0.06
N ASP A 161 -14.99 18.46 -0.35
CA ASP A 161 -16.32 17.95 -0.72
C ASP A 161 -16.95 17.04 0.34
N GLY A 162 -16.29 16.85 1.49
CA GLY A 162 -16.79 16.07 2.62
C GLY A 162 -16.44 14.59 2.58
N PHE A 163 -15.51 14.17 1.73
CA PHE A 163 -14.99 12.80 1.78
C PHE A 163 -14.08 12.61 3.00
N HIS A 164 -14.46 11.66 3.85
CA HIS A 164 -13.78 11.42 5.11
C HIS A 164 -12.52 10.55 4.95
N LEU A 165 -11.37 11.08 5.37
CA LEU A 165 -10.07 10.42 5.34
C LEU A 165 -9.63 10.12 6.78
N SER A 166 -9.40 8.85 7.10
CA SER A 166 -8.75 8.42 8.35
C SER A 166 -7.33 7.96 8.02
N ILE A 167 -6.32 8.59 8.62
CA ILE A 167 -4.92 8.30 8.38
C ILE A 167 -4.33 7.66 9.63
N HIS A 168 -3.80 6.45 9.50
CA HIS A 168 -3.34 5.62 10.58
C HIS A 168 -1.89 5.16 10.35
N LYS A 169 -1.08 5.26 11.38
CA LYS A 169 0.24 4.65 11.47
C LYS A 169 0.15 3.48 12.43
N PRO A 170 0.36 2.24 11.98
CA PRO A 170 0.44 1.07 12.86
C PRO A 170 1.54 1.20 13.90
N ALA A 171 1.42 0.41 14.99
CA ALA A 171 2.42 0.32 16.03
C ALA A 171 3.73 -0.30 15.53
#